data_cb6fa1e26b82e4d5c806b28f5d32f2ac
#
_entry.id   cb6fa1e26b82e4d5c806b28f5d32f2ac
#
_cell.length_a   1.000
_cell.length_b   1.000
_cell.length_c   1.000
_cell.angle_alpha   90.00
_cell.angle_beta   90.00
_cell.angle_gamma   90.00
#
_symmetry.space_group_name_H-M   'P 1'
#
loop_
_entity.id
_entity.type
_entity.pdbx_description
1 polymer ?
#
loop_
_entity_poly.entity_id
_entity_poly.type
_entity_poly.pdbx_seq_one_letter_code
_entity_poly.pdbx_strand_id
1 'polypeptide(L)'
;ADIAANNLQLIYPLPGMVKTVPTTRLGEVARVRAPGVLIELAYHDNPQDADWIRNNINAIAENLVLSLTEFFGIPFNTPQPIQTATVATNGSNLNIRSNPSTAAQIIGKAPNGAEIIIYNRLPDWDLIGYGGVTGYVSNKYVLI
;
A
#
# COMPACT_ATOMS: atom_id res chain seq x y z
N ALA A 1 -6.43 1.86 17.59
CA ALA A 1 -5.49 0.90 18.18
C ALA A 1 -6.05 -0.52 18.12
N ASP A 2 -7.29 -0.77 18.61
CA ASP A 2 -7.84 -2.13 18.77
C ASP A 2 -7.94 -2.90 17.45
N ILE A 3 -8.34 -2.27 16.36
CA ILE A 3 -8.36 -2.90 15.02
C ILE A 3 -6.96 -3.43 14.68
N ALA A 4 -5.93 -2.59 14.82
CA ALA A 4 -4.55 -3.01 14.50
C ALA A 4 -4.05 -4.13 15.42
N ALA A 5 -4.38 -4.07 16.72
CA ALA A 5 -4.02 -5.12 17.65
C ALA A 5 -4.72 -6.44 17.32
N ASN A 6 -6.03 -6.41 17.03
CA ASN A 6 -6.80 -7.60 16.65
C ASN A 6 -6.23 -8.26 15.38
N ASN A 7 -5.90 -7.45 14.37
CA ASN A 7 -5.32 -7.95 13.13
C ASN A 7 -3.90 -8.51 13.34
N LEU A 8 -3.05 -7.84 14.12
CA LEU A 8 -1.70 -8.32 14.43
C LEU A 8 -1.72 -9.62 15.25
N GLN A 9 -2.70 -9.83 16.12
CA GLN A 9 -2.88 -11.10 16.85
C GLN A 9 -3.03 -12.30 15.91
N LEU A 10 -3.55 -12.11 14.71
CA LEU A 10 -3.77 -13.18 13.73
C LEU A 10 -2.46 -13.69 13.11
N ILE A 11 -1.43 -12.88 13.11
CA ILE A 11 -0.16 -13.17 12.42
C ILE A 11 1.04 -13.29 13.37
N TYR A 12 0.96 -12.75 14.60
CA TYR A 12 2.04 -12.83 15.56
C TYR A 12 2.07 -14.18 16.27
N PRO A 13 3.24 -14.83 16.44
CA PRO A 13 3.35 -16.17 17.05
C PRO A 13 2.82 -16.27 18.48
N LEU A 14 2.83 -15.15 19.21
CA LEU A 14 2.37 -15.07 20.60
C LEU A 14 1.21 -14.06 20.71
N PRO A 15 0.02 -14.38 20.20
CA PRO A 15 -1.11 -13.42 20.11
C PRO A 15 -1.51 -12.83 21.46
N GLY A 16 -1.37 -13.56 22.55
CA GLY A 16 -1.65 -13.07 23.89
C GLY A 16 -0.70 -11.97 24.40
N MET A 17 0.41 -11.73 23.71
CA MET A 17 1.34 -10.64 24.00
C MET A 17 0.97 -9.33 23.31
N VAL A 18 0.13 -9.38 22.27
CA VAL A 18 -0.35 -8.17 21.57
C VAL A 18 -1.38 -7.44 22.45
N LYS A 19 -1.10 -6.18 22.78
CA LYS A 19 -1.91 -5.39 23.70
C LYS A 19 -2.09 -3.96 23.18
N THR A 20 -3.21 -3.35 23.49
CA THR A 20 -3.43 -1.90 23.35
C THR A 20 -3.24 -1.21 24.70
N VAL A 21 -2.48 -0.12 24.70
CA VAL A 21 -2.24 0.70 25.90
C VAL A 21 -2.65 2.14 25.59
N PRO A 22 -3.79 2.61 26.12
CA PRO A 22 -4.16 4.02 26.01
C PRO A 22 -3.13 4.89 26.73
N THR A 23 -2.68 5.96 26.06
CA THR A 23 -1.70 6.88 26.63
C THR A 23 -1.93 8.33 26.21
N THR A 24 -1.70 9.24 27.13
CA THR A 24 -1.63 10.68 26.89
C THR A 24 -0.21 11.22 27.09
N ARG A 25 0.76 10.35 27.36
CA ARG A 25 2.15 10.73 27.69
C ARG A 25 3.06 10.79 26.48
N LEU A 26 2.75 10.03 25.43
CA LEU A 26 3.56 10.00 24.19
C LEU A 26 3.10 11.13 23.27
N GLY A 27 3.99 12.07 23.00
CA GLY A 27 3.70 13.25 22.18
C GLY A 27 3.26 12.90 20.76
N GLU A 28 3.80 11.81 20.22
CA GLU A 28 3.50 11.28 18.88
C GLU A 28 2.04 10.91 18.68
N VAL A 29 1.35 10.48 19.74
CA VAL A 29 -0.07 10.10 19.69
C VAL A 29 -0.98 11.11 20.40
N ALA A 30 -0.50 11.80 21.42
CA ALA A 30 -1.31 12.68 22.27
C ALA A 30 -1.48 14.10 21.69
N ARG A 31 -0.54 14.58 20.85
CA ARG A 31 -0.51 15.95 20.33
C ARG A 31 -0.98 16.10 18.88
N VAL A 32 -1.41 15.01 18.26
CA VAL A 32 -1.93 15.03 16.90
C VAL A 32 -3.42 15.33 16.87
N ARG A 33 -3.90 15.98 15.80
CA ARG A 33 -5.34 16.28 15.62
C ARG A 33 -6.14 15.09 15.10
N ALA A 34 -5.45 14.17 14.37
CA ALA A 34 -6.03 12.92 13.91
C ALA A 34 -5.87 11.83 14.97
N PRO A 35 -6.63 10.73 14.91
CA PRO A 35 -6.38 9.56 15.71
C PRO A 35 -4.93 9.07 15.55
N GLY A 36 -4.14 9.10 16.65
CA GLY A 36 -2.75 8.69 16.64
C GLY A 36 -2.57 7.29 17.24
N VAL A 37 -1.77 6.46 16.59
CA VAL A 37 -1.38 5.13 17.07
C VAL A 37 0.12 4.96 16.91
N LEU A 38 0.81 4.56 17.97
CA LEU A 38 2.17 4.05 17.92
C LEU A 38 2.11 2.53 17.96
N ILE A 39 2.79 1.87 17.03
CA ILE A 39 2.86 0.41 16.96
C ILE A 39 4.29 -0.02 17.22
N GLU A 40 4.50 -0.78 18.28
CA GLU A 40 5.74 -1.47 18.59
C GLU A 40 5.56 -2.93 18.18
N LEU A 41 6.18 -3.34 17.06
CA LEU A 41 5.91 -4.62 16.42
C LEU A 41 6.50 -5.82 17.18
N ALA A 42 7.59 -5.65 17.87
CA ALA A 42 8.29 -6.67 18.65
C ALA A 42 9.66 -6.14 19.08
N TYR A 43 10.49 -6.99 19.69
CA TYR A 43 11.81 -6.61 20.19
C TYR A 43 12.91 -7.12 19.26
N HIS A 44 13.66 -6.20 18.65
CA HIS A 44 14.75 -6.54 17.71
C HIS A 44 15.94 -7.24 18.36
N ASP A 45 16.12 -7.12 19.67
CA ASP A 45 17.13 -7.79 20.50
C ASP A 45 16.70 -9.20 20.99
N ASN A 46 15.43 -9.56 20.78
CA ASN A 46 14.96 -10.93 20.92
C ASN A 46 15.14 -11.68 19.58
N PRO A 47 15.94 -12.76 19.51
CA PRO A 47 16.17 -13.46 18.26
C PRO A 47 14.90 -13.99 17.57
N GLN A 48 13.93 -14.49 18.33
CA GLN A 48 12.67 -15.01 17.79
C GLN A 48 11.82 -13.90 17.16
N ASP A 49 11.72 -12.76 17.81
CA ASP A 49 11.00 -11.59 17.33
C ASP A 49 11.67 -10.99 16.08
N ALA A 50 13.00 -10.88 16.12
CA ALA A 50 13.79 -10.40 14.99
C ALA A 50 13.64 -11.32 13.76
N ASP A 51 13.64 -12.63 13.95
CA ASP A 51 13.40 -13.60 12.89
C ASP A 51 11.98 -13.53 12.36
N TRP A 52 10.99 -13.40 13.24
CA TRP A 52 9.60 -13.22 12.83
C TRP A 52 9.43 -11.96 11.97
N ILE A 53 9.95 -10.81 12.39
CA ILE A 53 9.88 -9.56 11.62
C ILE A 53 10.50 -9.75 10.23
N ARG A 54 11.74 -10.29 10.16
CA ARG A 54 12.45 -10.46 8.89
C ARG A 54 11.73 -11.37 7.90
N ASN A 55 11.13 -12.44 8.43
CA ASN A 55 10.48 -13.46 7.59
C ASN A 55 9.04 -13.11 7.23
N ASN A 56 8.43 -12.11 7.88
CA ASN A 56 7.01 -11.77 7.71
C ASN A 56 6.76 -10.30 7.35
N ILE A 57 7.77 -9.59 6.84
CA ILE A 57 7.68 -8.14 6.60
C ILE A 57 6.51 -7.76 5.68
N ASN A 58 6.24 -8.55 4.63
CA ASN A 58 5.12 -8.32 3.72
C ASN A 58 3.77 -8.58 4.41
N ALA A 59 3.65 -9.68 5.15
CA ALA A 59 2.43 -10.00 5.89
C ALA A 59 2.13 -8.95 6.97
N ILE A 60 3.16 -8.43 7.65
CA ILE A 60 3.03 -7.32 8.60
C ILE A 60 2.54 -6.06 7.89
N ALA A 61 3.14 -5.69 6.75
CA ALA A 61 2.74 -4.52 5.98
C ALA A 61 1.29 -4.62 5.49
N GLU A 62 0.89 -5.75 4.92
CA GLU A 62 -0.48 -6.02 4.48
C GLU A 62 -1.47 -5.93 5.64
N ASN A 63 -1.13 -6.49 6.80
CA ASN A 63 -1.94 -6.47 8.00
C ASN A 63 -2.16 -5.04 8.54
N LEU A 64 -1.13 -4.19 8.50
CA LEU A 64 -1.23 -2.79 8.87
C LEU A 64 -2.11 -2.00 7.90
N VAL A 65 -1.99 -2.25 6.59
CA VAL A 65 -2.86 -1.64 5.57
C VAL A 65 -4.31 -2.11 5.75
N LEU A 66 -4.54 -3.40 6.00
CA LEU A 66 -5.86 -3.93 6.33
C LEU A 66 -6.47 -3.18 7.51
N SER A 67 -5.69 -2.96 8.57
CA SER A 67 -6.16 -2.25 9.76
C SER A 67 -6.54 -0.79 9.48
N LEU A 68 -5.82 -0.12 8.57
CA LEU A 68 -6.17 1.24 8.13
C LEU A 68 -7.43 1.24 7.27
N THR A 69 -7.57 0.30 6.34
CA THR A 69 -8.75 0.21 5.47
C THR A 69 -10.01 -0.10 6.28
N GLU A 70 -9.92 -0.98 7.27
CA GLU A 70 -11.02 -1.23 8.21
C GLU A 70 -11.39 0.00 9.02
N PHE A 71 -10.39 0.73 9.53
CA PHE A 71 -10.63 1.96 10.29
C PHE A 71 -11.36 3.03 9.46
N PHE A 72 -11.03 3.16 8.18
CA PHE A 72 -11.65 4.13 7.27
C PHE A 72 -12.89 3.59 6.57
N GLY A 73 -13.26 2.33 6.74
CA GLY A 73 -14.40 1.71 6.08
C GLY A 73 -14.25 1.60 4.55
N ILE A 74 -13.01 1.45 4.06
CA ILE A 74 -12.69 1.28 2.64
C ILE A 74 -12.28 -0.17 2.36
N PRO A 75 -12.54 -0.71 1.14
CA PRO A 75 -12.14 -2.06 0.81
C PRO A 75 -10.62 -2.26 0.86
N PHE A 76 -10.16 -3.36 1.45
CA PHE A 76 -8.78 -3.81 1.34
C PHE A 76 -8.58 -4.52 0.00
N ASN A 77 -7.69 -3.97 -0.84
CA ASN A 77 -7.27 -4.60 -2.07
C ASN A 77 -5.90 -5.24 -1.86
N THR A 78 -5.83 -6.57 -1.98
CA THR A 78 -4.56 -7.30 -1.89
C THR A 78 -3.57 -6.77 -2.94
N PRO A 79 -2.33 -6.43 -2.57
CA PRO A 79 -1.32 -6.02 -3.53
C PRO A 79 -1.16 -7.09 -4.61
N GLN A 80 -1.25 -6.69 -5.88
CA GLN A 80 -0.95 -7.58 -6.99
C GLN A 80 0.56 -7.64 -7.21
N PRO A 81 1.10 -8.76 -7.73
CA PRO A 81 2.50 -8.83 -8.10
C PRO A 81 2.88 -7.67 -9.03
N ILE A 82 4.01 -7.03 -8.75
CA ILE A 82 4.56 -6.00 -9.64
C ILE A 82 4.89 -6.65 -10.97
N GLN A 83 4.36 -6.09 -12.06
CA GLN A 83 4.56 -6.57 -13.41
C GLN A 83 5.14 -5.46 -14.27
N THR A 84 6.05 -5.82 -15.19
CA THR A 84 6.46 -4.93 -16.27
C THR A 84 5.50 -5.07 -17.44
N ALA A 85 5.22 -3.97 -18.12
CA ALA A 85 4.36 -3.91 -19.28
C ALA A 85 4.85 -2.84 -20.27
N THR A 86 4.34 -2.89 -21.49
CA THR A 86 4.72 -1.95 -22.54
C THR A 86 3.52 -1.08 -22.94
N VAL A 87 3.75 0.21 -23.09
CA VAL A 87 2.75 1.14 -23.62
C VAL A 87 2.50 0.87 -25.11
N ALA A 88 1.26 0.57 -25.46
CA ALA A 88 0.83 0.26 -26.83
C ALA A 88 -0.26 1.23 -27.30
N THR A 89 0.15 2.40 -27.70
CA THR A 89 -0.69 3.40 -28.37
C THR A 89 -0.30 3.48 -29.84
N ASN A 90 -1.16 3.95 -30.70
CA ASN A 90 -0.85 4.12 -32.13
C ASN A 90 0.07 5.33 -32.38
N GLY A 91 1.24 5.36 -31.70
CA GLY A 91 2.25 6.41 -31.84
C GLY A 91 2.07 7.64 -30.97
N SER A 92 0.97 7.74 -30.21
CA SER A 92 0.76 8.85 -29.26
C SER A 92 1.30 8.52 -27.87
N ASN A 93 1.47 9.53 -27.02
CA ASN A 93 1.81 9.31 -25.61
C ASN A 93 0.56 8.87 -24.83
N LEU A 94 0.73 7.92 -23.92
CA LEU A 94 -0.28 7.53 -22.94
C LEU A 94 -0.30 8.52 -21.76
N ASN A 95 -1.45 9.08 -21.46
CA ASN A 95 -1.61 10.00 -20.33
C ASN A 95 -1.62 9.24 -19.01
N ILE A 96 -0.78 9.67 -18.06
CA ILE A 96 -0.77 9.22 -16.67
C ILE A 96 -1.62 10.22 -15.87
N ARG A 97 -2.61 9.73 -15.13
CA ARG A 97 -3.62 10.55 -14.44
C ARG A 97 -3.58 10.37 -12.93
N SER A 98 -4.03 11.39 -12.20
CA SER A 98 -4.08 11.37 -10.73
C SER A 98 -5.11 10.37 -10.15
N ASN A 99 -6.14 10.03 -10.93
CA ASN A 99 -7.20 9.10 -10.54
C ASN A 99 -7.64 8.26 -11.75
N PRO A 100 -8.28 7.09 -11.53
CA PRO A 100 -8.75 6.21 -12.59
C PRO A 100 -9.99 6.75 -13.31
N SER A 101 -9.85 7.88 -13.99
CA SER A 101 -10.92 8.58 -14.71
C SER A 101 -10.36 9.42 -15.86
N THR A 102 -11.07 9.45 -16.99
CA THR A 102 -10.71 10.32 -18.12
C THR A 102 -10.83 11.81 -17.81
N ALA A 103 -11.63 12.18 -16.82
CA ALA A 103 -11.76 13.56 -16.32
C ALA A 103 -10.65 13.96 -15.32
N ALA A 104 -9.87 12.99 -14.81
CA ALA A 104 -8.81 13.27 -13.85
C ALA A 104 -7.63 14.03 -14.49
N GLN A 105 -6.94 14.82 -13.65
CA GLN A 105 -5.77 15.59 -14.06
C GLN A 105 -4.68 14.68 -14.65
N ILE A 106 -4.08 15.10 -15.76
CA ILE A 106 -2.90 14.47 -16.33
C ILE A 106 -1.68 14.95 -15.55
N ILE A 107 -0.97 14.01 -14.92
CA ILE A 107 0.22 14.25 -14.09
C ILE A 107 1.52 13.80 -14.75
N GLY A 108 1.41 13.08 -15.86
CA GLY A 108 2.55 12.59 -16.63
C GLY A 108 2.12 11.99 -17.97
N LYS A 109 3.12 11.61 -18.79
CA LYS A 109 2.90 10.94 -20.07
C LYS A 109 3.97 9.89 -20.30
N ALA A 110 3.58 8.70 -20.80
CA ALA A 110 4.49 7.63 -21.20
C ALA A 110 4.43 7.48 -22.72
N PRO A 111 5.58 7.51 -23.45
CA PRO A 111 5.61 7.33 -24.90
C PRO A 111 5.11 5.95 -25.33
N ASN A 112 4.64 5.83 -26.56
CA ASN A 112 4.41 4.53 -27.16
C ASN A 112 5.69 3.69 -27.16
N GLY A 113 5.60 2.41 -26.77
CA GLY A 113 6.72 1.49 -26.63
C GLY A 113 7.51 1.65 -25.32
N ALA A 114 7.14 2.58 -24.43
CA ALA A 114 7.79 2.71 -23.11
C ALA A 114 7.48 1.51 -22.23
N GLU A 115 8.50 1.01 -21.52
CA GLU A 115 8.33 0.04 -20.44
C GLU A 115 7.83 0.76 -19.18
N ILE A 116 6.80 0.23 -18.57
CA ILE A 116 6.15 0.73 -17.35
C ILE A 116 6.08 -0.38 -16.30
N ILE A 117 5.99 0.02 -15.04
CA ILE A 117 5.77 -0.90 -13.91
C ILE A 117 4.30 -0.82 -13.51
N ILE A 118 3.60 -1.96 -13.49
CA ILE A 118 2.22 -2.05 -12.97
C ILE A 118 2.27 -2.40 -11.49
N TYR A 119 1.70 -1.54 -10.65
CA TYR A 119 1.56 -1.76 -9.20
C TYR A 119 0.21 -2.37 -8.84
N ASN A 120 -0.85 -2.03 -9.59
CA ASN A 120 -2.19 -2.56 -9.36
C ASN A 120 -3.03 -2.51 -10.64
N ARG A 121 -3.94 -3.47 -10.82
CA ARG A 121 -4.86 -3.56 -11.95
C ARG A 121 -6.31 -3.38 -11.48
N LEU A 122 -7.00 -2.43 -12.10
CA LEU A 122 -8.43 -2.21 -11.98
C LEU A 122 -9.13 -2.66 -13.28
N PRO A 123 -10.45 -2.74 -13.32
CA PRO A 123 -11.16 -3.22 -14.52
C PRO A 123 -10.79 -2.50 -15.81
N ASP A 124 -10.64 -1.15 -15.79
CA ASP A 124 -10.36 -0.32 -16.97
C ASP A 124 -9.06 0.50 -16.85
N TRP A 125 -8.37 0.43 -15.71
CA TRP A 125 -7.22 1.26 -15.38
C TRP A 125 -6.13 0.45 -14.69
N ASP A 126 -4.89 0.76 -15.00
CA ASP A 126 -3.73 0.26 -14.25
C ASP A 126 -3.08 1.41 -13.47
N LEU A 127 -2.74 1.17 -12.19
CA LEU A 127 -1.85 2.03 -11.42
C LEU A 127 -0.42 1.68 -11.81
N ILE A 128 0.30 2.64 -12.38
CA ILE A 128 1.64 2.41 -12.92
C ILE A 128 2.68 3.38 -12.38
N GLY A 129 3.96 2.99 -12.51
CA GLY A 129 5.13 3.84 -12.37
C GLY A 129 5.85 4.01 -13.70
N TYR A 130 6.17 5.26 -14.05
CA TYR A 130 6.98 5.60 -15.21
C TYR A 130 7.71 6.94 -14.99
N GLY A 131 9.03 6.98 -15.21
CA GLY A 131 9.82 8.21 -15.13
C GLY A 131 9.71 8.97 -13.80
N GLY A 132 9.58 8.24 -12.69
CA GLY A 132 9.40 8.83 -11.35
C GLY A 132 7.97 9.31 -11.05
N VAL A 133 7.02 9.16 -11.98
CA VAL A 133 5.61 9.49 -11.79
C VAL A 133 4.83 8.21 -11.50
N THR A 134 4.01 8.22 -10.44
CA THR A 134 3.03 7.16 -10.16
C THR A 134 1.63 7.69 -10.41
N GLY A 135 0.81 6.96 -11.18
CA GLY A 135 -0.56 7.35 -11.50
C GLY A 135 -1.28 6.31 -12.35
N TYR A 136 -2.47 6.66 -12.79
CA TYR A 136 -3.38 5.76 -13.48
C TYR A 136 -3.31 5.96 -15.00
N VAL A 137 -3.29 4.83 -15.73
CA VAL A 137 -3.40 4.78 -17.19
C VAL A 137 -4.54 3.86 -17.60
N SER A 138 -5.17 4.12 -18.76
CA SER A 138 -6.15 3.17 -19.30
C SER A 138 -5.44 1.89 -19.75
N ASN A 139 -5.87 0.74 -19.24
CA ASN A 139 -5.27 -0.57 -19.52
C ASN A 139 -5.46 -1.04 -20.97
N LYS A 140 -6.36 -0.37 -21.73
CA LYS A 140 -6.52 -0.61 -23.18
C LYS A 140 -5.26 -0.35 -23.98
N TYR A 141 -4.32 0.40 -23.42
CA TYR A 141 -3.07 0.81 -24.06
C TYR A 141 -1.84 0.21 -23.37
N VAL A 142 -2.02 -0.90 -22.66
CA VAL A 142 -0.96 -1.58 -21.91
C VAL A 142 -0.90 -3.04 -22.34
N LEU A 143 0.27 -3.48 -22.82
CA LEU A 143 0.57 -4.88 -23.16
C LEU A 143 1.49 -5.49 -22.11
N ILE A 144 1.16 -6.69 -21.63
CA ILE A 144 1.94 -7.51 -20.69
C ILE A 144 2.67 -8.59 -21.48
#